data_9e4e1a1cadaa39eacc432ea6bf4a3829
#
_entry.id   9e4e1a1cadaa39eacc432ea6bf4a3829
#
_cell.length_a   1.000
_cell.length_b   1.000
_cell.length_c   1.000
_cell.angle_alpha   90.00
_cell.angle_beta   90.00
_cell.angle_gamma   90.00
#
_symmetry.space_group_name_H-M   'P 1'
#
loop_
_entity.id
_entity.type
_entity.pdbx_description
1 polymer ?
#
loop_
_entity_poly.entity_id
_entity_poly.type
_entity_poly.pdbx_seq_one_letter_code
_entity_poly.pdbx_strand_id
1 'polypeptide(L)'
;MFETRMNALRHRLGKDGIDVAVITDDDNIYYLTGYYDYLHMEFGRPTILMVHRDAPSVLITPTIDLNTAEAAARVDRIAPWNDGMGAEWRAELPALINIAKRVAIEPDHIPSVVRRYIRELISPDRLTTVTPVLNQMRMIKSSEELQLARHAGQVANAMMTAGRAAISDGVQEFEVAIATSQAGTRKAAMLLEAHYDDTNMSPNTHFLQIMASGDTITKTHHRATTRIMRRGEPVFLCFCGMTNFHRFKLGFDRTFWIDEIADTSQADVYAVALASQNAALSALRPGVTAESVHAAYADVIQGAGYEYPFRCGRATGFSYLETPQLVTGDTTI
;
A
#
# COMPACT_ATOMS: atom_id res chain seq x y z
N MET A 1 -7.75 6.06 -17.55
CA MET A 1 -7.31 6.17 -16.14
C MET A 1 -5.96 6.87 -15.99
N PHE A 2 -4.83 6.32 -16.49
CA PHE A 2 -3.47 6.88 -16.28
C PHE A 2 -3.29 8.29 -16.89
N GLU A 3 -3.73 8.50 -18.12
CA GLU A 3 -3.67 9.83 -18.75
C GLU A 3 -4.42 10.89 -17.94
N THR A 4 -5.60 10.56 -17.42
CA THR A 4 -6.39 11.46 -16.57
C THR A 4 -5.63 11.84 -15.31
N ARG A 5 -4.96 10.88 -14.65
CA ARG A 5 -4.13 11.13 -13.47
C ARG A 5 -2.91 11.97 -13.79
N MET A 6 -2.23 11.68 -14.89
CA MET A 6 -1.07 12.45 -15.35
C MET A 6 -1.45 13.93 -15.63
N ASN A 7 -2.55 14.17 -16.31
CA ASN A 7 -3.06 15.51 -16.60
C ASN A 7 -3.51 16.22 -15.32
N ALA A 8 -4.14 15.51 -14.37
CA ALA A 8 -4.49 16.07 -13.08
C ALA A 8 -3.25 16.48 -12.26
N LEU A 9 -2.18 15.68 -12.29
CA LEU A 9 -0.91 16.04 -11.66
C LEU A 9 -0.32 17.29 -12.30
N ARG A 10 -0.19 17.34 -13.63
CA ARG A 10 0.33 18.52 -14.36
C ARG A 10 -0.43 19.80 -14.02
N HIS A 11 -1.76 19.71 -13.94
CA HIS A 11 -2.60 20.85 -13.57
C HIS A 11 -2.29 21.34 -12.13
N ARG A 12 -2.12 20.43 -11.19
CA ARG A 12 -1.78 20.78 -9.79
C ARG A 12 -0.38 21.34 -9.68
N LEU A 13 0.61 20.78 -10.40
CA LEU A 13 1.95 21.35 -10.48
C LEU A 13 1.92 22.81 -10.97
N GLY A 14 1.07 23.10 -11.97
CA GLY A 14 0.87 24.47 -12.45
C GLY A 14 0.31 25.42 -11.40
N LYS A 15 -0.67 24.97 -10.61
CA LYS A 15 -1.24 25.78 -9.50
C LYS A 15 -0.21 26.09 -8.42
N ASP A 16 0.70 25.15 -8.14
CA ASP A 16 1.70 25.28 -7.10
C ASP A 16 3.02 25.91 -7.62
N GLY A 17 3.07 26.31 -8.89
CA GLY A 17 4.25 26.90 -9.51
C GLY A 17 5.43 25.93 -9.61
N ILE A 18 5.17 24.64 -9.70
CA ILE A 18 6.18 23.59 -9.83
C ILE A 18 6.38 23.27 -11.31
N ASP A 19 7.63 23.26 -11.78
CA ASP A 19 7.95 23.01 -13.19
C ASP A 19 8.11 21.51 -13.49
N VAL A 20 8.66 20.74 -12.53
CA VAL A 20 8.87 19.31 -12.68
C VAL A 20 8.73 18.59 -11.34
N ALA A 21 8.08 17.43 -11.37
CA ALA A 21 8.06 16.49 -10.27
C ALA A 21 8.94 15.27 -10.59
N VAL A 22 9.76 14.87 -9.62
CA VAL A 22 10.60 13.68 -9.65
C VAL A 22 9.96 12.65 -8.74
N ILE A 23 9.35 11.64 -9.33
CA ILE A 23 8.61 10.58 -8.65
C ILE A 23 9.50 9.33 -8.62
N THR A 24 9.65 8.75 -7.45
CA THR A 24 10.52 7.58 -7.23
C THR A 24 9.86 6.50 -6.38
N ASP A 25 8.73 6.79 -5.76
CA ASP A 25 7.91 5.80 -5.07
C ASP A 25 7.21 4.88 -6.07
N ASP A 26 7.37 3.57 -5.92
CA ASP A 26 6.81 2.56 -6.84
C ASP A 26 5.31 2.66 -6.99
N ASP A 27 4.62 2.90 -5.87
CA ASP A 27 3.18 2.97 -5.85
C ASP A 27 2.70 4.20 -6.61
N ASN A 28 3.43 5.33 -6.53
CA ASN A 28 3.13 6.54 -7.26
C ASN A 28 3.52 6.44 -8.74
N ILE A 29 4.63 5.78 -9.07
CA ILE A 29 4.97 5.46 -10.47
C ILE A 29 3.86 4.61 -11.08
N TYR A 30 3.46 3.53 -10.41
CA TYR A 30 2.36 2.70 -10.89
C TYR A 30 1.03 3.46 -11.00
N TYR A 31 0.67 4.25 -10.00
CA TYR A 31 -0.54 5.07 -9.99
C TYR A 31 -0.65 5.99 -11.19
N LEU A 32 0.47 6.58 -11.61
CA LEU A 32 0.53 7.54 -12.70
C LEU A 32 0.69 6.90 -14.08
N THR A 33 1.38 5.75 -14.16
CA THR A 33 1.82 5.19 -15.44
C THR A 33 1.32 3.77 -15.74
N GLY A 34 0.93 3.01 -14.74
CA GLY A 34 0.64 1.58 -14.86
C GLY A 34 1.88 0.68 -14.85
N TYR A 35 3.08 1.25 -14.84
CA TYR A 35 4.32 0.50 -14.80
C TYR A 35 4.71 0.14 -13.38
N TYR A 36 5.10 -1.10 -13.18
CA TYR A 36 5.65 -1.60 -11.93
C TYR A 36 6.98 -2.30 -12.21
N ASP A 37 8.02 -1.77 -11.61
CA ASP A 37 9.35 -2.36 -11.61
C ASP A 37 9.49 -3.31 -10.41
N TYR A 38 9.68 -4.58 -10.69
CA TYR A 38 9.77 -5.63 -9.67
C TYR A 38 11.02 -5.47 -8.79
N LEU A 39 12.13 -5.03 -9.37
CA LEU A 39 13.42 -4.98 -8.66
C LEU A 39 13.78 -3.59 -8.14
N HIS A 40 13.07 -2.59 -8.57
CA HIS A 40 13.20 -1.18 -8.23
C HIS A 40 14.47 -0.83 -7.42
N MET A 41 14.43 -0.77 -6.11
CA MET A 41 15.58 -0.39 -5.29
C MET A 41 16.36 -1.56 -4.68
N GLU A 42 15.92 -2.79 -4.86
CA GLU A 42 16.54 -3.97 -4.24
C GLU A 42 18.03 -4.10 -4.59
N PHE A 43 18.41 -3.66 -5.80
CA PHE A 43 19.79 -3.68 -6.27
C PHE A 43 20.41 -2.28 -6.45
N GLY A 44 19.82 -1.25 -5.84
CA GLY A 44 20.28 0.12 -6.00
C GLY A 44 20.06 0.70 -7.41
N ARG A 45 19.11 0.16 -8.17
CA ARG A 45 18.77 0.52 -9.54
C ARG A 45 17.51 1.39 -9.57
N PRO A 46 17.62 2.72 -9.55
CA PRO A 46 16.45 3.55 -9.47
C PRO A 46 15.67 3.57 -10.79
N THR A 47 14.35 3.44 -10.66
CA THR A 47 13.39 3.88 -11.66
C THR A 47 12.88 5.25 -11.24
N ILE A 48 12.87 6.21 -12.16
CA ILE A 48 12.54 7.60 -11.87
C ILE A 48 11.55 8.09 -12.93
N LEU A 49 10.37 8.54 -12.49
CA LEU A 49 9.40 9.19 -13.35
C LEU A 49 9.55 10.72 -13.24
N MET A 50 9.86 11.36 -14.35
CA MET A 50 9.92 12.80 -14.47
C MET A 50 8.61 13.31 -15.07
N VAL A 51 7.86 14.11 -14.33
CA VAL A 51 6.60 14.71 -14.78
C VAL A 51 6.81 16.21 -14.92
N HIS A 52 7.00 16.67 -16.13
CA HIS A 52 7.05 18.08 -16.45
C HIS A 52 5.64 18.67 -16.54
N ARG A 53 5.48 19.90 -16.04
CA ARG A 53 4.20 20.64 -16.15
C ARG A 53 3.80 20.82 -17.60
N ASP A 54 4.72 21.34 -18.44
CA ASP A 54 4.45 21.79 -19.80
C ASP A 54 5.28 21.04 -20.87
N ALA A 55 5.92 19.92 -20.52
CA ALA A 55 6.74 19.10 -21.42
C ALA A 55 6.44 17.60 -21.24
N PRO A 56 6.93 16.74 -22.16
CA PRO A 56 6.75 15.30 -22.07
C PRO A 56 7.21 14.69 -20.74
N SER A 57 6.46 13.71 -20.25
CA SER A 57 6.87 12.87 -19.13
C SER A 57 7.94 11.88 -19.57
N VAL A 58 8.89 11.57 -18.69
CA VAL A 58 9.99 10.66 -18.97
C VAL A 58 10.12 9.62 -17.87
N LEU A 59 10.10 8.36 -18.25
CA LEU A 59 10.42 7.24 -17.35
C LEU A 59 11.86 6.83 -17.57
N ILE A 60 12.71 7.03 -16.57
CA ILE A 60 14.10 6.56 -16.55
C ILE A 60 14.12 5.20 -15.85
N THR A 61 14.52 4.14 -16.55
CA THR A 61 14.48 2.78 -16.03
C THR A 61 15.65 1.95 -16.54
N PRO A 62 16.10 0.88 -15.84
CA PRO A 62 17.17 0.01 -16.34
C PRO A 62 16.81 -0.61 -17.70
N THR A 63 17.80 -0.75 -18.57
CA THR A 63 17.61 -1.39 -19.89
C THR A 63 17.11 -2.83 -19.79
N ILE A 64 17.44 -3.53 -18.70
CA ILE A 64 16.95 -4.89 -18.45
C ILE A 64 15.41 -4.96 -18.36
N ASP A 65 14.78 -3.87 -17.92
CA ASP A 65 13.33 -3.77 -17.74
C ASP A 65 12.63 -3.03 -18.91
N LEU A 66 13.38 -2.65 -19.97
CA LEU A 66 12.86 -1.84 -21.07
C LEU A 66 11.61 -2.45 -21.72
N ASN A 67 11.65 -3.74 -22.07
CA ASN A 67 10.52 -4.40 -22.72
C ASN A 67 9.25 -4.39 -21.85
N THR A 68 9.40 -4.55 -20.53
CA THR A 68 8.30 -4.48 -19.58
C THR A 68 7.76 -3.05 -19.48
N ALA A 69 8.67 -2.07 -19.46
CA ALA A 69 8.29 -0.66 -19.43
C ALA A 69 7.55 -0.23 -20.70
N GLU A 70 8.02 -0.63 -21.89
CA GLU A 70 7.36 -0.36 -23.18
C GLU A 70 5.96 -0.97 -23.27
N ALA A 71 5.77 -2.16 -22.71
CA ALA A 71 4.48 -2.82 -22.69
C ALA A 71 3.48 -2.15 -21.73
N ALA A 72 3.93 -1.72 -20.55
CA ALA A 72 3.06 -1.30 -19.44
C ALA A 72 2.99 0.22 -19.23
N ALA A 73 4.11 0.95 -19.37
CA ALA A 73 4.16 2.35 -18.98
C ALA A 73 3.38 3.28 -19.93
N ARG A 74 2.52 4.10 -19.37
CA ARG A 74 1.80 5.18 -20.10
C ARG A 74 2.50 6.51 -19.82
N VAL A 75 3.59 6.74 -20.56
CA VAL A 75 4.43 7.94 -20.50
C VAL A 75 4.76 8.39 -21.92
N ASP A 76 5.21 9.64 -22.06
CA ASP A 76 5.52 10.20 -23.38
C ASP A 76 6.88 9.66 -23.90
N ARG A 77 7.85 9.36 -23.01
CA ARG A 77 9.17 8.85 -23.37
C ARG A 77 9.70 7.88 -22.29
N ILE A 78 10.34 6.82 -22.72
CA ILE A 78 11.16 5.96 -21.86
C ILE A 78 12.62 6.26 -22.16
N ALA A 79 13.43 6.45 -21.11
CA ALA A 79 14.87 6.64 -21.17
C ALA A 79 15.57 5.46 -20.47
N PRO A 80 15.94 4.41 -21.23
CA PRO A 80 16.63 3.27 -20.64
C PRO A 80 18.09 3.64 -20.33
N TRP A 81 18.61 3.08 -19.23
CA TRP A 81 20.01 3.23 -18.86
C TRP A 81 20.67 1.87 -18.66
N ASN A 82 21.91 1.73 -19.11
CA ASN A 82 22.67 0.50 -18.99
C ASN A 82 23.21 0.35 -17.57
N ASP A 83 22.97 -0.80 -16.98
CA ASP A 83 23.39 -1.11 -15.62
C ASP A 83 24.83 -1.66 -15.62
N GLY A 84 25.78 -0.77 -15.74
CA GLY A 84 27.21 -1.07 -15.68
C GLY A 84 27.77 -0.83 -14.28
N MET A 85 28.02 0.44 -13.95
CA MET A 85 28.57 0.87 -12.65
C MET A 85 27.47 1.25 -11.66
N GLY A 86 26.19 1.22 -12.06
CA GLY A 86 25.03 1.57 -11.23
C GLY A 86 24.79 3.07 -11.07
N ALA A 87 25.38 3.90 -11.91
CA ALA A 87 25.25 5.36 -11.85
C ALA A 87 24.79 6.00 -13.17
N GLU A 88 24.59 5.21 -14.19
CA GLU A 88 24.31 5.64 -15.57
C GLU A 88 22.95 6.34 -15.70
N TRP A 89 22.00 6.03 -14.83
CA TRP A 89 20.71 6.74 -14.70
C TRP A 89 20.86 8.25 -14.52
N ARG A 90 22.04 8.70 -14.03
CA ARG A 90 22.34 10.13 -13.82
C ARG A 90 22.44 10.91 -15.12
N ALA A 91 22.78 10.26 -16.21
CA ALA A 91 23.03 10.94 -17.50
C ALA A 91 21.82 11.73 -18.01
N GLU A 92 20.61 11.22 -17.78
CA GLU A 92 19.36 11.84 -18.24
C GLU A 92 18.92 13.05 -17.37
N LEU A 93 19.21 13.03 -16.06
CA LEU A 93 18.65 13.97 -15.10
C LEU A 93 19.05 15.43 -15.35
N PRO A 94 20.30 15.81 -15.69
CA PRO A 94 20.67 17.20 -15.87
C PRO A 94 19.85 17.89 -16.96
N ALA A 95 19.61 17.25 -18.09
CA ALA A 95 18.83 17.81 -19.17
C ALA A 95 17.35 18.03 -18.79
N LEU A 96 16.83 17.20 -17.89
CA LEU A 96 15.42 17.24 -17.47
C LEU A 96 15.16 18.21 -16.31
N ILE A 97 16.18 18.53 -15.52
CA ILE A 97 16.04 19.33 -14.28
C ILE A 97 16.61 20.75 -14.39
N ASN A 98 17.71 20.96 -15.13
CA ASN A 98 18.46 22.20 -15.07
C ASN A 98 17.66 23.45 -15.50
N ILE A 99 16.71 23.31 -16.41
CA ILE A 99 15.85 24.40 -16.88
C ILE A 99 14.71 24.73 -15.92
N ALA A 100 14.38 23.84 -14.99
CA ALA A 100 13.28 24.01 -14.04
C ALA A 100 13.65 25.03 -12.96
N LYS A 101 12.76 25.99 -12.68
CA LYS A 101 12.94 26.93 -11.57
C LYS A 101 12.57 26.30 -10.23
N ARG A 102 11.58 25.40 -10.22
CA ARG A 102 11.09 24.72 -9.03
C ARG A 102 10.86 23.24 -9.30
N VAL A 103 11.53 22.39 -8.50
CA VAL A 103 11.53 20.94 -8.63
C VAL A 103 10.89 20.33 -7.38
N ALA A 104 9.89 19.49 -7.56
CA ALA A 104 9.29 18.75 -6.45
C ALA A 104 9.81 17.31 -6.41
N ILE A 105 10.07 16.82 -5.22
CA ILE A 105 10.50 15.43 -4.94
C ILE A 105 9.55 14.80 -3.91
N GLU A 106 9.69 13.51 -3.72
CA GLU A 106 9.05 12.75 -2.63
C GLU A 106 10.05 12.56 -1.47
N PRO A 107 10.16 13.49 -0.52
CA PRO A 107 11.28 13.53 0.43
C PRO A 107 11.41 12.30 1.31
N ASP A 108 10.30 11.59 1.55
CA ASP A 108 10.26 10.41 2.42
C ASP A 108 10.43 9.09 1.65
N HIS A 109 10.31 9.11 0.33
CA HIS A 109 10.38 7.91 -0.53
C HIS A 109 11.55 7.95 -1.52
N ILE A 110 12.13 9.12 -1.76
CA ILE A 110 13.23 9.25 -2.72
C ILE A 110 14.48 8.49 -2.23
N PRO A 111 15.04 7.58 -3.04
CA PRO A 111 16.27 6.88 -2.69
C PRO A 111 17.41 7.85 -2.37
N SER A 112 18.18 7.55 -1.34
CA SER A 112 19.25 8.43 -0.85
C SER A 112 20.29 8.80 -1.93
N VAL A 113 20.56 7.86 -2.85
CA VAL A 113 21.49 8.08 -3.99
C VAL A 113 20.92 9.08 -5.00
N VAL A 114 19.62 9.01 -5.29
CA VAL A 114 18.91 9.92 -6.18
C VAL A 114 18.80 11.31 -5.54
N ARG A 115 18.38 11.36 -4.28
CA ARG A 115 18.24 12.61 -3.51
C ARG A 115 19.56 13.38 -3.42
N ARG A 116 20.68 12.68 -3.16
CA ARG A 116 21.99 13.28 -3.13
C ARG A 116 22.37 13.89 -4.47
N TYR A 117 22.18 13.16 -5.55
CA TYR A 117 22.52 13.64 -6.87
C TYR A 117 21.66 14.83 -7.31
N ILE A 118 20.37 14.84 -7.03
CA ILE A 118 19.50 15.99 -7.30
C ILE A 118 20.00 17.24 -6.55
N ARG A 119 20.48 17.09 -5.30
CA ARG A 119 21.04 18.20 -4.54
C ARG A 119 22.38 18.72 -5.08
N GLU A 120 23.11 17.92 -5.83
CA GLU A 120 24.30 18.36 -6.58
C GLU A 120 23.92 19.19 -7.82
N LEU A 121 22.76 18.91 -8.42
CA LEU A 121 22.30 19.58 -9.63
C LEU A 121 21.56 20.89 -9.36
N ILE A 122 20.83 20.98 -8.28
CA ILE A 122 19.97 22.12 -7.96
C ILE A 122 20.10 22.57 -6.51
N SER A 123 19.99 23.88 -6.29
CA SER A 123 20.02 24.46 -4.96
C SER A 123 18.79 24.12 -4.12
N PRO A 124 18.93 24.04 -2.78
CA PRO A 124 17.84 23.66 -1.88
C PRO A 124 16.59 24.55 -1.96
N ASP A 125 16.74 25.81 -2.25
CA ASP A 125 15.64 26.79 -2.39
C ASP A 125 14.74 26.49 -3.60
N ARG A 126 15.23 25.75 -4.60
CA ARG A 126 14.46 25.29 -5.74
C ARG A 126 13.73 23.97 -5.49
N LEU A 127 14.02 23.30 -4.38
CA LEU A 127 13.40 22.03 -4.02
C LEU A 127 12.11 22.24 -3.21
N THR A 128 11.09 21.43 -3.53
CA THR A 128 9.84 21.35 -2.77
C THR A 128 9.34 19.91 -2.72
N THR A 129 8.18 19.66 -2.13
CA THR A 129 7.57 18.32 -2.06
C THR A 129 6.37 18.20 -3.00
N VAL A 130 6.22 17.03 -3.64
CA VAL A 130 5.02 16.63 -4.40
C VAL A 130 4.09 15.73 -3.57
N THR A 131 4.55 15.24 -2.43
CA THR A 131 3.81 14.28 -1.59
C THR A 131 2.38 14.73 -1.24
N PRO A 132 2.12 15.99 -0.81
CA PRO A 132 0.76 16.42 -0.51
C PRO A 132 -0.16 16.39 -1.73
N VAL A 133 0.37 16.71 -2.91
CA VAL A 133 -0.39 16.69 -4.18
C VAL A 133 -0.83 15.26 -4.50
N LEU A 134 0.10 14.31 -4.45
CA LEU A 134 -0.18 12.89 -4.72
C LEU A 134 -1.15 12.30 -3.70
N ASN A 135 -0.97 12.60 -2.42
CA ASN A 135 -1.89 12.15 -1.37
C ASN A 135 -3.31 12.64 -1.61
N GLN A 136 -3.50 13.92 -1.96
CA GLN A 136 -4.82 14.45 -2.30
C GLN A 136 -5.42 13.81 -3.54
N MET A 137 -4.62 13.51 -4.56
CA MET A 137 -5.10 12.83 -5.77
C MET A 137 -5.57 11.41 -5.49
N ARG A 138 -4.94 10.72 -4.53
CA ARG A 138 -5.23 9.33 -4.17
C ARG A 138 -6.32 9.19 -3.13
N MET A 139 -6.68 10.28 -2.44
CA MET A 139 -7.67 10.26 -1.35
C MET A 139 -9.06 9.89 -1.88
N ILE A 140 -9.52 10.52 -2.96
CA ILE A 140 -10.83 10.26 -3.57
C ILE A 140 -10.64 9.23 -4.70
N LYS A 141 -11.23 8.05 -4.51
CA LYS A 141 -11.11 6.95 -5.46
C LYS A 141 -12.03 7.12 -6.66
N SER A 142 -11.51 6.87 -7.86
CA SER A 142 -12.34 6.77 -9.08
C SER A 142 -13.21 5.50 -9.07
N SER A 143 -14.12 5.39 -10.03
CA SER A 143 -14.94 4.17 -10.21
C SER A 143 -14.09 2.94 -10.47
N GLU A 144 -13.03 3.08 -11.25
CA GLU A 144 -12.08 1.99 -11.54
C GLU A 144 -11.30 1.59 -10.29
N GLU A 145 -10.84 2.57 -9.48
CA GLU A 145 -10.15 2.30 -8.21
C GLU A 145 -11.07 1.63 -7.19
N LEU A 146 -12.35 2.01 -7.15
CA LEU A 146 -13.34 1.32 -6.32
C LEU A 146 -13.57 -0.12 -6.79
N GLN A 147 -13.51 -0.39 -8.08
CA GLN A 147 -13.59 -1.75 -8.61
C GLN A 147 -12.35 -2.57 -8.22
N LEU A 148 -11.15 -1.99 -8.33
CA LEU A 148 -9.93 -2.62 -7.82
C LEU A 148 -10.03 -2.94 -6.33
N ALA A 149 -10.55 -2.01 -5.52
CA ALA A 149 -10.77 -2.22 -4.09
C ALA A 149 -11.72 -3.41 -3.82
N ARG A 150 -12.81 -3.54 -4.59
CA ARG A 150 -13.73 -4.67 -4.46
C ARG A 150 -13.07 -6.00 -4.82
N HIS A 151 -12.26 -6.04 -5.88
CA HIS A 151 -11.52 -7.23 -6.27
C HIS A 151 -10.42 -7.58 -5.25
N ALA A 152 -9.67 -6.60 -4.75
CA ALA A 152 -8.73 -6.81 -3.64
C ALA A 152 -9.44 -7.38 -2.39
N GLY A 153 -10.65 -6.89 -2.08
CA GLY A 153 -11.50 -7.43 -1.02
C GLY A 153 -11.90 -8.89 -1.24
N GLN A 154 -12.20 -9.29 -2.48
CA GLN A 154 -12.50 -10.68 -2.80
C GLN A 154 -11.26 -11.58 -2.62
N VAL A 155 -10.07 -11.09 -3.00
CA VAL A 155 -8.82 -11.82 -2.79
C VAL A 155 -8.56 -11.99 -1.27
N ALA A 156 -8.68 -10.92 -0.49
CA ALA A 156 -8.50 -10.96 0.96
C ALA A 156 -9.51 -11.91 1.65
N ASN A 157 -10.76 -11.92 1.19
CA ASN A 157 -11.77 -12.88 1.69
C ASN A 157 -11.42 -14.32 1.37
N ALA A 158 -10.92 -14.62 0.17
CA ALA A 158 -10.47 -15.96 -0.19
C ALA A 158 -9.31 -16.41 0.71
N MET A 159 -8.34 -15.52 0.96
CA MET A 159 -7.23 -15.76 1.88
C MET A 159 -7.73 -16.04 3.31
N MET A 160 -8.62 -15.21 3.83
CA MET A 160 -9.15 -15.36 5.20
C MET A 160 -9.94 -16.66 5.36
N THR A 161 -10.77 -17.02 4.37
CA THR A 161 -11.54 -18.27 4.35
C THR A 161 -10.61 -19.48 4.36
N ALA A 162 -9.57 -19.48 3.53
CA ALA A 162 -8.60 -20.57 3.50
C ALA A 162 -7.77 -20.66 4.79
N GLY A 163 -7.35 -19.51 5.33
CA GLY A 163 -6.64 -19.45 6.60
C GLY A 163 -7.47 -20.04 7.74
N ARG A 164 -8.74 -19.63 7.86
CA ARG A 164 -9.66 -20.19 8.85
C ARG A 164 -9.81 -21.70 8.71
N ALA A 165 -9.94 -22.20 7.49
CA ALA A 165 -10.10 -23.64 7.24
C ALA A 165 -8.84 -24.46 7.55
N ALA A 166 -7.67 -23.84 7.49
CA ALA A 166 -6.39 -24.49 7.80
C ALA A 166 -6.05 -24.49 9.30
N ILE A 167 -6.74 -23.69 10.10
CA ILE A 167 -6.54 -23.64 11.55
C ILE A 167 -7.12 -24.90 12.18
N SER A 168 -6.26 -25.71 12.84
CA SER A 168 -6.67 -26.95 13.51
C SER A 168 -5.64 -27.35 14.58
N ASP A 169 -6.07 -28.13 15.56
CA ASP A 169 -5.15 -28.73 16.54
C ASP A 169 -4.08 -29.59 15.83
N GLY A 170 -2.83 -29.46 16.25
CA GLY A 170 -1.70 -30.19 15.70
C GLY A 170 -1.09 -29.62 14.43
N VAL A 171 -1.71 -28.62 13.79
CA VAL A 171 -1.19 -27.95 12.60
C VAL A 171 -0.17 -26.89 12.98
N GLN A 172 0.87 -26.75 12.16
CA GLN A 172 1.88 -25.67 12.32
C GLN A 172 1.40 -24.37 11.71
N GLU A 173 1.80 -23.22 12.30
CA GLU A 173 1.38 -21.89 11.84
C GLU A 173 1.68 -21.63 10.36
N PHE A 174 2.86 -22.05 9.87
CA PHE A 174 3.26 -21.80 8.48
C PHE A 174 2.35 -22.48 7.45
N GLU A 175 1.70 -23.59 7.80
CA GLU A 175 0.74 -24.26 6.91
C GLU A 175 -0.48 -23.38 6.64
N VAL A 176 -0.92 -22.62 7.64
CA VAL A 176 -1.99 -21.61 7.47
C VAL A 176 -1.52 -20.51 6.53
N ALA A 177 -0.27 -20.04 6.65
CA ALA A 177 0.29 -19.04 5.76
C ALA A 177 0.37 -19.52 4.30
N ILE A 178 0.75 -20.78 4.07
CA ILE A 178 0.73 -21.40 2.73
C ILE A 178 -0.69 -21.46 2.19
N ALA A 179 -1.65 -21.92 2.97
CA ALA A 179 -3.05 -22.01 2.54
C ALA A 179 -3.62 -20.64 2.12
N THR A 180 -3.35 -19.58 2.90
CA THR A 180 -3.79 -18.24 2.58
C THR A 180 -3.18 -17.72 1.29
N SER A 181 -1.86 -17.87 1.10
CA SER A 181 -1.15 -17.41 -0.09
C SER A 181 -1.64 -18.12 -1.36
N GLN A 182 -1.83 -19.43 -1.30
CA GLN A 182 -2.35 -20.20 -2.43
C GLN A 182 -3.77 -19.77 -2.83
N ALA A 183 -4.66 -19.57 -1.86
CA ALA A 183 -6.04 -19.17 -2.11
C ALA A 183 -6.09 -17.76 -2.70
N GLY A 184 -5.31 -16.83 -2.17
CA GLY A 184 -5.21 -15.46 -2.66
C GLY A 184 -4.71 -15.41 -4.09
N THR A 185 -3.60 -16.09 -4.39
CA THR A 185 -3.01 -16.14 -5.74
C THR A 185 -4.00 -16.71 -6.78
N ARG A 186 -4.67 -17.82 -6.46
CA ARG A 186 -5.69 -18.40 -7.35
C ARG A 186 -6.86 -17.46 -7.58
N LYS A 187 -7.35 -16.79 -6.53
CA LYS A 187 -8.46 -15.84 -6.65
C LYS A 187 -8.04 -14.61 -7.45
N ALA A 188 -6.83 -14.11 -7.26
CA ALA A 188 -6.28 -13.02 -8.04
C ALA A 188 -6.16 -13.39 -9.53
N ALA A 189 -5.62 -14.56 -9.86
CA ALA A 189 -5.52 -15.04 -11.23
C ALA A 189 -6.87 -15.10 -11.93
N MET A 190 -7.89 -15.66 -11.27
CA MET A 190 -9.26 -15.70 -11.82
C MET A 190 -9.84 -14.30 -12.10
N LEU A 191 -9.56 -13.34 -11.23
CA LEU A 191 -10.05 -11.96 -11.40
C LEU A 191 -9.30 -11.22 -12.51
N LEU A 192 -7.99 -11.43 -12.63
CA LEU A 192 -7.18 -10.86 -13.72
C LEU A 192 -7.70 -11.36 -15.07
N GLU A 193 -7.89 -12.65 -15.23
CA GLU A 193 -8.42 -13.25 -16.45
C GLU A 193 -9.83 -12.77 -16.79
N ALA A 194 -10.72 -12.72 -15.80
CA ALA A 194 -12.12 -12.40 -16.02
C ALA A 194 -12.41 -10.90 -16.28
N HIS A 195 -11.57 -10.00 -15.80
CA HIS A 195 -11.93 -8.57 -15.74
C HIS A 195 -10.89 -7.60 -16.30
N TYR A 196 -9.65 -8.04 -16.52
CA TYR A 196 -8.56 -7.11 -16.87
C TYR A 196 -7.85 -7.44 -18.17
N ASP A 197 -8.00 -8.65 -18.69
CA ASP A 197 -7.27 -9.15 -19.86
C ASP A 197 -5.76 -8.84 -19.78
N ASP A 198 -5.21 -8.91 -18.55
CA ASP A 198 -3.84 -8.54 -18.23
C ASP A 198 -3.02 -9.78 -17.90
N THR A 199 -2.26 -10.24 -18.89
CA THR A 199 -1.35 -11.39 -18.76
C THR A 199 0.02 -11.01 -18.22
N ASN A 200 0.32 -9.71 -18.05
CA ASN A 200 1.61 -9.23 -17.56
C ASN A 200 1.61 -9.04 -16.04
N MET A 201 0.44 -8.81 -15.44
CA MET A 201 0.32 -8.64 -13.99
C MET A 201 0.43 -9.98 -13.28
N SER A 202 1.39 -10.10 -12.36
CA SER A 202 1.49 -11.28 -11.51
C SER A 202 0.31 -11.39 -10.55
N PRO A 203 -0.36 -12.56 -10.47
CA PRO A 203 -1.41 -12.79 -9.49
C PRO A 203 -0.88 -13.01 -8.07
N ASN A 204 0.42 -13.01 -7.85
CA ASN A 204 1.00 -13.28 -6.55
C ASN A 204 0.50 -12.27 -5.52
N THR A 205 -0.16 -12.79 -4.50
CA THR A 205 -0.49 -12.03 -3.30
C THR A 205 0.63 -12.21 -2.29
N HIS A 206 0.93 -11.14 -1.56
CA HIS A 206 1.94 -11.24 -0.52
C HIS A 206 1.46 -12.14 0.63
N PHE A 207 2.42 -12.58 1.45
CA PHE A 207 2.19 -13.50 2.55
C PHE A 207 1.20 -12.94 3.57
N LEU A 208 0.61 -13.84 4.35
CA LEU A 208 0.01 -13.53 5.63
C LEU A 208 1.04 -12.76 6.48
N GLN A 209 0.78 -11.48 6.70
CA GLN A 209 1.79 -10.59 7.28
C GLN A 209 2.02 -10.90 8.76
N ILE A 210 0.94 -11.08 9.51
CA ILE A 210 0.97 -11.38 10.92
C ILE A 210 0.10 -12.60 11.15
N MET A 211 0.67 -13.56 11.83
CA MET A 211 -0.05 -14.69 12.41
C MET A 211 0.55 -14.99 13.76
N ALA A 212 -0.32 -15.11 14.76
CA ALA A 212 0.07 -15.48 16.12
C ALA A 212 -0.95 -16.46 16.67
N SER A 213 -0.50 -17.43 17.45
CA SER A 213 -1.36 -18.39 18.13
C SER A 213 -0.95 -18.60 19.59
N GLY A 214 -1.92 -18.94 20.44
CA GLY A 214 -1.70 -19.22 21.85
C GLY A 214 -1.00 -18.05 22.58
N ASP A 215 0.05 -18.35 23.29
CA ASP A 215 0.85 -17.40 24.08
C ASP A 215 1.58 -16.33 23.25
N THR A 216 1.72 -16.58 21.95
CA THR A 216 2.37 -15.58 21.05
C THR A 216 1.41 -14.51 20.57
N ILE A 217 0.10 -14.59 20.84
CA ILE A 217 -0.91 -13.65 20.35
C ILE A 217 -0.68 -12.21 20.82
N THR A 218 0.03 -12.04 21.92
CA THR A 218 0.41 -10.71 22.45
C THR A 218 1.63 -10.10 21.76
N LYS A 219 2.32 -10.87 20.92
CA LYS A 219 3.49 -10.38 20.18
C LYS A 219 3.04 -9.67 18.92
N THR A 220 3.07 -8.35 18.96
CA THR A 220 2.76 -7.52 17.78
C THR A 220 3.69 -7.90 16.63
N HIS A 221 3.16 -8.03 15.41
CA HIS A 221 3.91 -8.40 14.20
C HIS A 221 4.59 -9.79 14.25
N HIS A 222 4.05 -10.72 15.06
CA HIS A 222 4.50 -12.11 15.03
C HIS A 222 4.25 -12.71 13.63
N ARG A 223 5.20 -13.48 13.15
CA ARG A 223 5.12 -14.18 11.86
C ARG A 223 4.74 -15.64 12.09
N ALA A 224 4.09 -16.23 11.08
CA ALA A 224 3.84 -17.68 11.09
C ALA A 224 5.16 -18.45 11.21
N THR A 225 5.23 -19.33 12.21
CA THR A 225 6.40 -20.14 12.56
C THR A 225 6.13 -21.63 12.43
N THR A 226 7.06 -22.44 12.87
CA THR A 226 6.86 -23.91 13.02
C THR A 226 6.13 -24.28 14.30
N ARG A 227 5.61 -23.32 15.08
CA ARG A 227 4.80 -23.56 16.26
C ARG A 227 3.60 -24.41 15.89
N ILE A 228 3.35 -25.45 16.69
CA ILE A 228 2.18 -26.30 16.58
C ILE A 228 1.05 -25.67 17.38
N MET A 229 -0.06 -25.39 16.73
CA MET A 229 -1.29 -24.87 17.34
C MET A 229 -1.99 -25.94 18.16
N ARG A 230 -2.69 -25.54 19.22
CA ARG A 230 -3.36 -26.43 20.16
C ARG A 230 -4.81 -26.04 20.37
N ARG A 231 -5.65 -27.04 20.61
CA ARG A 231 -7.06 -26.87 20.98
C ARG A 231 -7.22 -25.84 22.12
N GLY A 232 -8.22 -24.99 22.01
CA GLY A 232 -8.53 -23.93 22.98
C GLY A 232 -7.70 -22.65 22.84
N GLU A 233 -6.66 -22.65 22.02
CA GLU A 233 -5.84 -21.46 21.78
C GLU A 233 -6.49 -20.46 20.85
N PRO A 234 -6.29 -19.14 21.09
CA PRO A 234 -6.64 -18.11 20.13
C PRO A 234 -5.64 -18.08 18.96
N VAL A 235 -6.13 -17.72 17.77
CA VAL A 235 -5.33 -17.54 16.57
C VAL A 235 -5.71 -16.22 15.93
N PHE A 236 -4.73 -15.36 15.72
CA PHE A 236 -4.88 -14.07 15.05
C PHE A 236 -4.29 -14.13 13.65
N LEU A 237 -5.09 -13.75 12.64
CA LEU A 237 -4.66 -13.60 11.26
C LEU A 237 -4.82 -12.15 10.83
N CYS A 238 -3.75 -11.55 10.30
CA CYS A 238 -3.74 -10.17 9.83
C CYS A 238 -3.08 -10.04 8.47
N PHE A 239 -3.79 -9.52 7.51
CA PHE A 239 -3.28 -9.21 6.18
C PHE A 239 -2.74 -7.78 6.06
N CYS A 240 -3.11 -6.86 6.94
CA CYS A 240 -2.55 -5.52 7.15
C CYS A 240 -2.14 -4.75 5.88
N GLY A 241 -2.94 -4.79 4.82
CA GLY A 241 -2.62 -4.15 3.54
C GLY A 241 -1.62 -4.93 2.69
N MET A 242 -1.29 -6.17 3.04
CA MET A 242 -0.41 -7.03 2.23
C MET A 242 -1.15 -7.77 1.11
N THR A 243 -2.48 -7.81 1.13
CA THR A 243 -3.23 -8.26 -0.04
C THR A 243 -3.03 -7.24 -1.14
N ASN A 244 -2.33 -7.65 -2.17
CA ASN A 244 -1.94 -6.80 -3.29
C ASN A 244 -2.63 -7.34 -4.56
N PHE A 245 -3.59 -6.57 -5.06
CA PHE A 245 -4.24 -6.89 -6.32
C PHE A 245 -4.17 -5.68 -7.23
N HIS A 246 -3.50 -5.79 -8.38
CA HIS A 246 -3.20 -4.64 -9.24
C HIS A 246 -2.58 -3.47 -8.46
N ARG A 247 -1.64 -3.77 -7.58
CA ARG A 247 -1.00 -2.81 -6.66
C ARG A 247 -1.94 -2.16 -5.65
N PHE A 248 -3.24 -2.40 -5.72
CA PHE A 248 -4.18 -1.93 -4.70
C PHE A 248 -4.03 -2.79 -3.45
N LYS A 249 -3.69 -2.17 -2.34
CA LYS A 249 -3.41 -2.81 -1.07
C LYS A 249 -4.64 -2.76 -0.17
N LEU A 250 -5.03 -3.90 0.34
CA LEU A 250 -6.16 -4.05 1.24
C LEU A 250 -5.88 -5.18 2.22
N GLY A 251 -6.37 -5.05 3.42
CA GLY A 251 -6.26 -6.11 4.40
C GLY A 251 -7.17 -5.88 5.58
N PHE A 252 -7.42 -6.94 6.32
CA PHE A 252 -8.21 -6.93 7.54
C PHE A 252 -7.76 -8.06 8.47
N ASP A 253 -8.21 -8.00 9.70
CA ASP A 253 -7.81 -8.91 10.76
C ASP A 253 -8.98 -9.75 11.23
N ARG A 254 -8.70 -10.95 11.71
CA ARG A 254 -9.68 -11.78 12.41
C ARG A 254 -8.98 -12.62 13.48
N THR A 255 -9.70 -12.80 14.58
CA THR A 255 -9.32 -13.74 15.65
C THR A 255 -10.24 -14.94 15.63
N PHE A 256 -9.67 -16.11 15.78
CA PHE A 256 -10.35 -17.40 15.88
C PHE A 256 -9.89 -18.12 17.11
N TRP A 257 -10.61 -19.18 17.54
CA TRP A 257 -10.17 -20.15 18.52
C TRP A 257 -10.20 -21.54 17.89
N ILE A 258 -9.31 -22.40 18.34
CA ILE A 258 -9.22 -23.78 17.86
C ILE A 258 -10.22 -24.61 18.66
N ASP A 259 -11.28 -25.06 18.01
CA ASP A 259 -12.40 -25.87 18.52
C ASP A 259 -13.20 -25.23 19.67
N GLU A 260 -12.57 -24.66 20.69
CA GLU A 260 -13.22 -24.10 21.89
C GLU A 260 -12.45 -22.86 22.40
N ILE A 261 -13.08 -22.09 23.27
CA ILE A 261 -12.41 -20.99 23.99
C ILE A 261 -12.03 -21.53 25.38
N ALA A 262 -10.73 -21.79 25.57
CA ALA A 262 -10.25 -22.33 26.85
C ALA A 262 -10.25 -21.26 27.95
N ASP A 263 -10.00 -20.03 27.64
CA ASP A 263 -10.02 -18.85 28.55
C ASP A 263 -11.11 -17.89 28.17
N THR A 264 -12.20 -17.84 28.92
CA THR A 264 -13.35 -16.98 28.67
C THR A 264 -13.03 -15.48 28.78
N SER A 265 -11.99 -15.09 29.53
CA SER A 265 -11.54 -13.70 29.63
C SER A 265 -11.09 -13.15 28.25
N GLN A 266 -10.57 -14.01 27.39
CA GLN A 266 -10.22 -13.64 26.01
C GLN A 266 -11.46 -13.33 25.16
N ALA A 267 -12.57 -14.03 25.41
CA ALA A 267 -13.84 -13.74 24.73
C ALA A 267 -14.39 -12.38 25.16
N ASP A 268 -14.24 -12.00 26.42
CA ASP A 268 -14.67 -10.70 26.92
C ASP A 268 -13.87 -9.56 26.26
N VAL A 269 -12.55 -9.70 26.18
CA VAL A 269 -11.69 -8.73 25.45
C VAL A 269 -12.09 -8.63 23.99
N TYR A 270 -12.33 -9.77 23.34
CA TYR A 270 -12.74 -9.81 21.94
C TYR A 270 -14.10 -9.15 21.72
N ALA A 271 -15.04 -9.32 22.64
CA ALA A 271 -16.35 -8.67 22.58
C ALA A 271 -16.22 -7.12 22.61
N VAL A 272 -15.33 -6.58 23.44
CA VAL A 272 -15.02 -5.15 23.46
C VAL A 272 -14.41 -4.70 22.14
N ALA A 273 -13.45 -5.44 21.60
CA ALA A 273 -12.83 -5.13 20.31
C ALA A 273 -13.86 -5.13 19.17
N LEU A 274 -14.77 -6.09 19.15
CA LEU A 274 -15.83 -6.15 18.14
C LEU A 274 -16.85 -5.01 18.30
N ALA A 275 -17.24 -4.67 19.54
CA ALA A 275 -18.13 -3.55 19.80
C ALA A 275 -17.50 -2.22 19.36
N SER A 276 -16.20 -2.01 19.62
CA SER A 276 -15.49 -0.81 19.21
C SER A 276 -15.39 -0.68 17.69
N GLN A 277 -15.09 -1.78 16.98
CA GLN A 277 -15.09 -1.81 15.52
C GLN A 277 -16.47 -1.45 14.96
N ASN A 278 -17.54 -2.02 15.50
CA ASN A 278 -18.91 -1.73 15.08
C ASN A 278 -19.29 -0.27 15.32
N ALA A 279 -18.85 0.34 16.43
CA ALA A 279 -19.06 1.75 16.71
C ALA A 279 -18.36 2.64 15.67
N ALA A 280 -17.10 2.33 15.31
CA ALA A 280 -16.39 3.04 14.25
C ALA A 280 -17.09 2.89 12.89
N LEU A 281 -17.48 1.68 12.50
CA LEU A 281 -18.19 1.44 11.25
C LEU A 281 -19.54 2.17 11.18
N SER A 282 -20.25 2.25 12.29
CA SER A 282 -21.52 3.01 12.39
C SER A 282 -21.32 4.51 12.31
N ALA A 283 -20.20 5.02 12.80
CA ALA A 283 -19.84 6.43 12.72
C ALA A 283 -19.33 6.81 11.31
N LEU A 284 -18.81 5.87 10.54
CA LEU A 284 -18.22 6.12 9.22
C LEU A 284 -19.31 6.41 8.17
N ARG A 285 -19.48 7.71 7.87
CA ARG A 285 -20.46 8.21 6.89
C ARG A 285 -19.97 9.51 6.25
N PRO A 286 -20.50 9.91 5.08
CA PRO A 286 -20.15 11.19 4.48
C PRO A 286 -20.39 12.38 5.42
N GLY A 287 -19.46 13.33 5.43
CA GLY A 287 -19.54 14.56 6.24
C GLY A 287 -19.04 14.45 7.66
N VAL A 288 -18.46 13.31 8.07
CA VAL A 288 -17.80 13.17 9.38
C VAL A 288 -16.29 13.28 9.26
N THR A 289 -15.62 13.75 10.30
CA THR A 289 -14.16 13.79 10.33
C THR A 289 -13.58 12.42 10.69
N ALA A 290 -12.37 12.16 10.24
CA ALA A 290 -11.63 10.93 10.55
C ALA A 290 -11.46 10.74 12.07
N GLU A 291 -11.18 11.84 12.80
CA GLU A 291 -11.09 11.81 14.26
C GLU A 291 -12.40 11.43 14.95
N SER A 292 -13.56 11.82 14.40
CA SER A 292 -14.86 11.46 15.00
C SER A 292 -15.16 9.97 14.89
N VAL A 293 -14.70 9.33 13.80
CA VAL A 293 -14.76 7.87 13.65
C VAL A 293 -13.83 7.19 14.66
N HIS A 294 -12.62 7.73 14.83
CA HIS A 294 -11.69 7.25 15.85
C HIS A 294 -12.26 7.40 17.26
N ALA A 295 -12.86 8.55 17.59
CA ALA A 295 -13.47 8.77 18.91
C ALA A 295 -14.56 7.73 19.20
N ALA A 296 -15.45 7.45 18.25
CA ALA A 296 -16.49 6.42 18.43
C ALA A 296 -15.93 5.03 18.74
N TYR A 297 -14.79 4.67 18.15
CA TYR A 297 -14.06 3.46 18.47
C TYR A 297 -13.43 3.51 19.86
N ALA A 298 -12.72 4.59 20.15
CA ALA A 298 -11.90 4.75 21.33
C ALA A 298 -12.73 4.83 22.62
N ASP A 299 -13.90 5.48 22.56
CA ASP A 299 -14.81 5.61 23.70
C ASP A 299 -15.32 4.24 24.20
N VAL A 300 -15.55 3.29 23.31
CA VAL A 300 -15.93 1.91 23.70
C VAL A 300 -14.78 1.22 24.41
N ILE A 301 -13.56 1.34 23.90
CA ILE A 301 -12.35 0.74 24.50
C ILE A 301 -12.12 1.32 25.91
N GLN A 302 -12.14 2.65 26.01
CA GLN A 302 -11.92 3.36 27.28
C GLN A 302 -13.06 3.11 28.29
N GLY A 303 -14.30 3.08 27.81
CA GLY A 303 -15.47 2.77 28.64
C GLY A 303 -15.45 1.35 29.22
N ALA A 304 -14.74 0.44 28.58
CA ALA A 304 -14.49 -0.93 29.08
C ALA A 304 -13.29 -1.03 30.05
N GLY A 305 -12.64 0.10 30.35
CA GLY A 305 -11.52 0.16 31.31
C GLY A 305 -10.14 -0.06 30.71
N TYR A 306 -10.01 -0.06 29.38
CA TYR A 306 -8.71 -0.15 28.67
C TYR A 306 -8.14 1.23 28.36
N GLU A 307 -6.86 1.29 28.02
CA GLU A 307 -6.22 2.51 27.60
C GLU A 307 -6.85 3.07 26.30
N TYR A 308 -6.86 4.40 26.18
CA TYR A 308 -7.36 5.07 24.97
C TYR A 308 -6.48 4.72 23.78
N PRO A 309 -7.02 4.13 22.72
CA PRO A 309 -6.21 3.67 21.59
C PRO A 309 -5.74 4.85 20.73
N PHE A 310 -4.54 4.79 20.22
CA PHE A 310 -3.97 5.85 19.39
C PHE A 310 -4.48 5.86 17.94
N ARG A 311 -5.08 4.76 17.47
CA ARG A 311 -5.60 4.64 16.09
C ARG A 311 -6.59 3.49 15.98
N CYS A 312 -7.61 3.64 15.13
CA CYS A 312 -8.52 2.53 14.81
C CYS A 312 -8.48 2.08 13.34
N GLY A 313 -7.86 2.85 12.46
CA GLY A 313 -7.82 2.49 11.05
C GLY A 313 -7.14 3.54 10.19
N ARG A 314 -7.24 3.36 8.88
CA ARG A 314 -6.70 4.28 7.87
C ARG A 314 -7.36 4.06 6.53
N ALA A 315 -7.17 5.01 5.61
CA ALA A 315 -7.52 4.81 4.21
C ALA A 315 -6.67 3.71 3.57
N THR A 316 -7.21 3.09 2.56
CA THR A 316 -6.57 2.03 1.78
C THR A 316 -6.45 2.45 0.31
N GLY A 317 -5.51 1.87 -0.42
CA GLY A 317 -5.26 2.19 -1.82
C GLY A 317 -3.98 1.59 -2.36
N PHE A 318 -3.22 2.36 -3.14
CA PHE A 318 -1.98 1.90 -3.75
C PHE A 318 -0.78 1.89 -2.80
N SER A 319 -0.83 2.62 -1.67
CA SER A 319 0.18 2.55 -0.62
C SER A 319 -0.35 1.88 0.64
N TYR A 320 0.58 1.43 1.50
CA TYR A 320 0.25 0.90 2.82
C TYR A 320 -0.38 1.93 3.74
N LEU A 321 0.06 3.19 3.62
CA LEU A 321 -0.39 4.30 4.45
C LEU A 321 -0.95 5.37 3.52
N GLU A 322 -2.27 5.39 3.40
CA GLU A 322 -2.97 6.49 2.73
C GLU A 322 -3.70 7.37 3.75
N THR A 323 -4.03 8.57 3.32
CA THR A 323 -4.85 9.51 4.09
C THR A 323 -6.33 9.38 3.72
N PRO A 324 -7.23 9.61 4.67
CA PRO A 324 -7.02 9.99 6.07
C PRO A 324 -6.55 8.83 6.97
N GLN A 325 -6.04 9.20 8.15
CA GLN A 325 -5.81 8.28 9.26
C GLN A 325 -6.93 8.43 10.28
N LEU A 326 -7.48 7.32 10.78
CA LEU A 326 -8.49 7.36 11.82
C LEU A 326 -7.81 7.47 13.20
N VAL A 327 -7.42 8.70 13.54
CA VAL A 327 -6.68 9.07 14.75
C VAL A 327 -7.20 10.39 15.31
N THR A 328 -6.88 10.68 16.56
CA THR A 328 -7.15 11.99 17.15
C THR A 328 -6.41 13.09 16.37
N GLY A 329 -7.11 14.17 16.05
CA GLY A 329 -6.57 15.33 15.34
C GLY A 329 -6.58 15.25 13.82
N ASP A 330 -6.98 14.13 13.21
CA ASP A 330 -7.20 14.08 11.76
C ASP A 330 -8.61 14.58 11.43
N THR A 331 -8.70 15.84 11.03
CA THR A 331 -9.96 16.52 10.70
C THR A 331 -10.40 16.35 9.25
N THR A 332 -9.76 15.48 8.48
CA THR A 332 -10.16 15.15 7.10
C THR A 332 -11.58 14.58 7.08
N ILE A 333 -12.39 15.07 6.13
CA ILE A 333 -13.80 14.70 5.93
C ILE A 333 -13.94 13.76 4.73
#